data_8ef9196051ec86eae815ef68eb5661fa
#
_entry.id   8ef9196051ec86eae815ef68eb5661fa
#
_cell.length_a   1.000
_cell.length_b   1.000
_cell.length_c   1.000
_cell.angle_alpha   90.00
_cell.angle_beta   90.00
_cell.angle_gamma   90.00
#
_symmetry.space_group_name_H-M   'P 1'
#
loop_
_entity.id
_entity.type
_entity.pdbx_description
1 polymer ?
#
loop_
_entity_poly.entity_id
_entity_poly.type
_entity_poly.pdbx_seq_one_letter_code
_entity_poly.pdbx_strand_id
1 'polypeptide(L)'
;MNPRILLSFFIFVFANNLVLAQETEEIISVASYLESNELNASPVDVISAEEFKNLRVSTVAELSKYLSIASGSNFQTNALDGVDQGMANITLRGMDHASTLVLINKKRQTHSGTPSDEGEGYIDINIIPEIALERIEILKDGATSLYGSDAIAGVINFQTFKQFDGMRFLLGSQKTSNYDQRDNTFGVMFGGKFWEGDYVLALSSLNKSSLNASRIPKFAELGLSGLGNSFKITQADIVATGAYAGSYSKNQTIPDPNCTKNGGVIAGPRCKFLYGERFNIVNDEDHFKGYFHFTKSIFDIDYAMTFMAASIDVNDNPQSPSYPALSYLSKEIYPGQ
;
A
#
# COMPACT_ATOMS: atom_id res chain seq x y z
N MET A 1 -19.03 40.98 23.73
CA MET A 1 -17.68 41.01 23.10
C MET A 1 -17.90 40.82 21.58
N ASN A 2 -17.45 41.77 20.80
CA ASN A 2 -17.84 41.95 19.41
C ASN A 2 -17.08 40.95 18.53
N PRO A 3 -17.72 40.04 17.74
CA PRO A 3 -17.06 38.98 16.98
C PRO A 3 -16.05 39.48 15.93
N ARG A 4 -16.14 40.78 15.59
CA ARG A 4 -15.18 41.44 14.67
C ARG A 4 -13.79 41.63 15.27
N ILE A 5 -13.66 41.69 16.60
CA ILE A 5 -12.36 41.86 17.29
C ILE A 5 -11.62 40.53 17.36
N LEU A 6 -12.34 39.41 17.50
CA LEU A 6 -11.74 38.08 17.49
C LEU A 6 -11.19 37.70 16.11
N LEU A 7 -11.86 38.09 15.04
CA LEU A 7 -11.43 37.83 13.67
C LEU A 7 -10.16 38.63 13.30
N SER A 8 -10.06 39.90 13.79
CA SER A 8 -8.87 40.76 13.58
C SER A 8 -7.64 40.23 14.33
N PHE A 9 -7.83 39.62 15.50
CA PHE A 9 -6.71 39.04 16.28
C PHE A 9 -6.17 37.77 15.63
N PHE A 10 -7.04 36.98 15.00
CA PHE A 10 -6.65 35.76 14.28
C PHE A 10 -5.90 36.05 12.98
N ILE A 11 -6.24 37.16 12.28
CA ILE A 11 -5.56 37.54 11.04
C ILE A 11 -4.17 38.15 11.33
N PHE A 12 -3.97 38.80 12.49
CA PHE A 12 -2.69 39.42 12.84
C PHE A 12 -1.61 38.44 13.28
N VAL A 13 -2.00 37.24 13.75
CA VAL A 13 -1.06 36.14 14.10
C VAL A 13 -0.52 35.42 12.86
N PHE A 14 -1.23 35.47 11.73
CA PHE A 14 -0.83 34.79 10.49
C PHE A 14 0.10 35.57 9.56
N ALA A 15 0.38 36.83 9.86
CA ALA A 15 1.08 37.75 8.93
C ALA A 15 2.62 37.82 9.10
N ASN A 16 3.21 37.08 10.06
CA ASN A 16 4.63 37.30 10.40
C ASN A 16 5.56 36.10 10.27
N ASN A 17 5.20 35.06 9.49
CA ASN A 17 6.15 33.99 9.20
C ASN A 17 6.28 33.76 7.69
N LEU A 18 6.87 34.74 6.99
CA LEU A 18 7.60 34.47 5.77
C LEU A 18 8.92 33.78 6.19
N VAL A 19 8.89 32.49 6.36
CA VAL A 19 10.11 31.69 6.47
C VAL A 19 10.77 31.74 5.10
N LEU A 20 11.84 32.51 4.99
CA LEU A 20 12.80 32.35 3.92
C LEU A 20 13.33 30.93 4.02
N ALA A 21 13.04 30.12 3.03
CA ALA A 21 13.63 28.80 2.90
C ALA A 21 15.15 28.99 2.81
N GLN A 22 15.84 28.64 3.88
CA GLN A 22 17.27 28.48 3.87
C GLN A 22 17.52 27.19 3.10
N GLU A 23 18.20 27.27 1.96
CA GLU A 23 18.70 26.08 1.28
C GLU A 23 19.65 25.36 2.25
N THR A 24 19.13 24.34 2.90
CA THR A 24 19.95 23.40 3.65
C THR A 24 20.66 22.51 2.63
N GLU A 25 21.97 22.49 2.65
CA GLU A 25 22.76 21.51 1.88
C GLU A 25 22.22 20.10 2.18
N GLU A 26 21.76 19.42 1.15
CA GLU A 26 21.26 18.04 1.26
C GLU A 26 22.42 17.09 1.56
N ILE A 27 22.50 16.61 2.78
CA ILE A 27 23.47 15.59 3.17
C ILE A 27 22.91 14.23 2.78
N ILE A 28 23.40 13.65 1.69
CA ILE A 28 23.03 12.30 1.25
C ILE A 28 23.70 11.29 2.19
N SER A 29 22.89 10.44 2.80
CA SER A 29 23.36 9.60 3.88
C SER A 29 23.32 8.09 3.61
N VAL A 30 22.65 7.62 2.55
CA VAL A 30 22.51 6.17 2.28
C VAL A 30 23.68 5.53 1.55
N ALA A 31 24.50 6.30 0.84
CA ALA A 31 25.63 5.75 0.08
C ALA A 31 26.93 5.65 0.91
N SER A 32 26.94 6.13 2.14
CA SER A 32 28.10 6.10 3.04
C SER A 32 27.69 6.05 4.50
N TYR A 33 28.46 5.38 5.35
CA TYR A 33 28.34 5.51 6.81
C TYR A 33 28.79 6.88 7.32
N LEU A 34 29.61 7.59 6.55
CA LEU A 34 30.06 8.94 6.86
C LEU A 34 29.13 9.92 6.15
N GLU A 35 28.68 10.92 6.87
CA GLU A 35 27.98 12.05 6.28
C GLU A 35 28.96 12.80 5.38
N SER A 36 28.70 12.85 4.10
CA SER A 36 29.56 13.51 3.13
C SER A 36 28.73 14.23 2.09
N ASN A 37 29.16 15.45 1.78
CA ASN A 37 28.60 16.27 0.69
C ASN A 37 29.25 15.92 -0.65
N GLU A 38 30.17 14.94 -0.68
CA GLU A 38 30.84 14.55 -1.93
C GLU A 38 29.93 13.65 -2.76
N LEU A 39 29.99 13.82 -4.07
CA LEU A 39 29.32 12.96 -5.05
C LEU A 39 29.75 11.51 -4.85
N ASN A 40 28.86 10.73 -4.26
CA ASN A 40 29.07 9.30 -4.08
C ASN A 40 29.12 8.60 -5.44
N ALA A 41 29.94 7.56 -5.55
CA ALA A 41 30.10 6.78 -6.78
C ALA A 41 28.80 6.08 -7.23
N SER A 42 27.86 5.88 -6.31
CA SER A 42 26.57 5.24 -6.59
C SER A 42 25.45 6.29 -6.68
N PRO A 43 24.58 6.20 -7.70
CA PRO A 43 23.50 7.15 -7.90
C PRO A 43 22.44 7.03 -6.78
N VAL A 44 22.24 8.11 -6.07
CA VAL A 44 21.18 8.25 -5.05
C VAL A 44 20.18 9.27 -5.54
N ASP A 45 18.92 8.87 -5.62
CA ASP A 45 17.81 9.81 -5.83
C ASP A 45 17.32 10.30 -4.46
N VAL A 46 17.11 11.58 -4.35
CA VAL A 46 16.52 12.20 -3.16
C VAL A 46 15.17 12.81 -3.54
N ILE A 47 14.15 12.47 -2.79
CA ILE A 47 12.80 13.06 -2.91
C ILE A 47 12.57 13.87 -1.65
N SER A 48 12.49 15.17 -1.80
CA SER A 48 12.24 16.09 -0.71
C SER A 48 10.78 16.01 -0.22
N ALA A 49 10.52 16.53 0.99
CA ALA A 49 9.15 16.65 1.52
C ALA A 49 8.22 17.42 0.58
N GLU A 50 8.73 18.43 -0.12
CA GLU A 50 7.95 19.23 -1.06
C GLU A 50 7.62 18.45 -2.32
N GLU A 51 8.59 17.75 -2.90
CA GLU A 51 8.36 16.86 -4.05
C GLU A 51 7.36 15.77 -3.70
N PHE A 52 7.52 15.09 -2.55
CA PHE A 52 6.57 14.11 -2.06
C PHE A 52 5.15 14.69 -1.94
N LYS A 53 5.01 15.86 -1.36
CA LYS A 53 3.72 16.59 -1.26
C LYS A 53 3.13 16.89 -2.65
N ASN A 54 3.97 17.24 -3.62
CA ASN A 54 3.52 17.57 -4.98
C ASN A 54 3.01 16.34 -5.75
N LEU A 55 3.44 15.13 -5.40
CA LEU A 55 2.91 13.89 -5.95
C LEU A 55 1.46 13.62 -5.53
N ARG A 56 0.98 14.27 -4.45
CA ARG A 56 -0.39 14.15 -3.92
C ARG A 56 -0.81 12.71 -3.65
N VAL A 57 0.13 11.90 -3.19
CA VAL A 57 -0.15 10.53 -2.73
C VAL A 57 -0.81 10.56 -1.36
N SER A 58 -1.69 9.60 -1.10
CA SER A 58 -2.40 9.50 0.17
C SER A 58 -1.60 8.76 1.23
N THR A 59 -0.68 7.88 0.83
CA THR A 59 0.21 7.11 1.72
C THR A 59 1.64 7.12 1.21
N VAL A 60 2.60 6.84 2.10
CA VAL A 60 4.01 6.71 1.71
C VAL A 60 4.22 5.58 0.70
N ALA A 61 3.48 4.47 0.83
CA ALA A 61 3.59 3.34 -0.08
C ALA A 61 3.15 3.67 -1.51
N GLU A 62 2.21 4.57 -1.69
CA GLU A 62 1.75 5.00 -3.03
C GLU A 62 2.84 5.72 -3.83
N LEU A 63 3.93 6.15 -3.18
CA LEU A 63 5.11 6.67 -3.88
C LEU A 63 5.63 5.67 -4.93
N SER A 64 5.51 4.37 -4.67
CA SER A 64 5.94 3.33 -5.61
C SER A 64 5.35 3.48 -7.01
N LYS A 65 4.15 4.07 -7.13
CA LYS A 65 3.50 4.34 -8.42
C LYS A 65 4.27 5.34 -9.30
N TYR A 66 5.10 6.17 -8.70
CA TYR A 66 5.87 7.24 -9.37
C TYR A 66 7.35 6.88 -9.55
N LEU A 67 7.78 5.77 -8.98
CA LEU A 67 9.15 5.27 -9.08
C LEU A 67 9.23 4.16 -10.13
N SER A 68 9.82 4.44 -11.27
CA SER A 68 9.98 3.45 -12.36
C SER A 68 10.77 2.20 -11.94
N ILE A 69 11.60 2.33 -10.92
CA ILE A 69 12.41 1.24 -10.37
C ILE A 69 11.67 0.40 -9.32
N ALA A 70 10.52 0.86 -8.83
CA ALA A 70 9.78 0.24 -7.71
C ALA A 70 8.71 -0.76 -8.18
N SER A 71 9.00 -1.57 -9.20
CA SER A 71 8.10 -2.65 -9.64
C SER A 71 8.01 -3.76 -8.59
N GLY A 72 6.82 -4.33 -8.39
CA GLY A 72 6.56 -5.37 -7.39
C GLY A 72 6.23 -4.83 -5.98
N SER A 73 6.13 -3.51 -5.83
CA SER A 73 5.76 -2.89 -4.55
C SER A 73 4.27 -3.01 -4.26
N ASN A 74 3.92 -3.18 -2.99
CA ASN A 74 2.54 -3.20 -2.52
C ASN A 74 2.19 -1.88 -1.81
N PHE A 75 1.01 -1.36 -2.10
CA PHE A 75 0.51 -0.10 -1.53
C PHE A 75 -0.93 -0.23 -1.01
N GLN A 76 -1.26 -1.39 -0.44
CA GLN A 76 -2.52 -1.74 0.23
C GLN A 76 -3.74 -1.95 -0.65
N THR A 77 -3.87 -1.26 -1.76
CA THR A 77 -5.02 -1.36 -2.64
C THR A 77 -4.72 -2.31 -3.79
N ASN A 78 -4.50 -3.58 -3.51
CA ASN A 78 -4.30 -4.60 -4.53
C ASN A 78 -5.49 -5.56 -4.53
N ALA A 79 -6.60 -5.07 -5.07
CA ALA A 79 -7.91 -5.71 -4.97
C ALA A 79 -8.02 -7.09 -5.63
N LEU A 80 -7.14 -7.40 -6.58
CA LEU A 80 -7.17 -8.68 -7.30
C LEU A 80 -6.20 -9.71 -6.72
N ASP A 81 -5.28 -9.26 -5.89
CA ASP A 81 -4.33 -10.10 -5.19
C ASP A 81 -4.82 -10.29 -3.75
N GLY A 82 -5.62 -11.30 -3.57
CA GLY A 82 -6.38 -11.48 -2.34
C GLY A 82 -5.56 -11.78 -1.09
N VAL A 83 -4.26 -11.95 -1.20
CA VAL A 83 -3.41 -12.46 -0.11
C VAL A 83 -2.53 -11.38 0.49
N ASP A 84 -2.04 -10.45 -0.33
CA ASP A 84 -1.17 -9.36 0.11
C ASP A 84 -1.92 -8.06 0.40
N GLN A 85 -3.21 -8.13 0.63
CA GLN A 85 -4.01 -6.96 0.97
C GLN A 85 -3.62 -6.40 2.33
N GLY A 86 -3.56 -5.08 2.40
CA GLY A 86 -3.10 -4.39 3.60
C GLY A 86 -1.59 -4.27 3.74
N MET A 87 -0.80 -4.89 2.88
CA MET A 87 0.64 -4.70 2.84
C MET A 87 1.02 -3.34 2.26
N ALA A 88 2.02 -2.71 2.86
CA ALA A 88 2.63 -1.51 2.33
C ALA A 88 4.14 -1.63 2.36
N ASN A 89 4.72 -1.90 1.22
CA ASN A 89 6.17 -1.97 1.06
C ASN A 89 6.62 -1.32 -0.25
N ILE A 90 7.91 -1.07 -0.36
CA ILE A 90 8.54 -0.68 -1.63
C ILE A 90 9.65 -1.68 -1.90
N THR A 91 9.57 -2.33 -3.06
CA THR A 91 10.60 -3.21 -3.59
C THR A 91 11.23 -2.57 -4.82
N LEU A 92 12.51 -2.80 -5.03
CA LEU A 92 13.23 -2.26 -6.16
C LEU A 92 13.50 -3.34 -7.21
N ARG A 93 13.44 -2.95 -8.49
CA ARG A 93 13.81 -3.80 -9.65
C ARG A 93 12.96 -5.06 -9.82
N GLY A 94 11.77 -5.12 -9.21
CA GLY A 94 10.91 -6.31 -9.27
C GLY A 94 11.50 -7.55 -8.59
N MET A 95 12.41 -7.34 -7.64
CA MET A 95 12.96 -8.41 -6.81
C MET A 95 12.02 -8.70 -5.63
N ASP A 96 12.32 -9.72 -4.85
CA ASP A 96 11.56 -10.06 -3.65
C ASP A 96 11.67 -9.00 -2.54
N HIS A 97 10.80 -9.10 -1.53
CA HIS A 97 10.75 -8.14 -0.41
C HIS A 97 12.03 -8.13 0.41
N ALA A 98 12.72 -9.26 0.50
CA ALA A 98 13.95 -9.43 1.27
C ALA A 98 15.19 -8.81 0.58
N SER A 99 15.08 -8.45 -0.70
CA SER A 99 16.20 -7.92 -1.50
C SER A 99 16.32 -6.40 -1.47
N THR A 100 15.31 -5.69 -0.95
CA THR A 100 15.33 -4.22 -0.81
C THR A 100 15.43 -3.84 0.66
N LEU A 101 16.54 -3.21 1.04
CA LEU A 101 16.70 -2.74 2.42
C LEU A 101 15.93 -1.44 2.64
N VAL A 102 14.96 -1.50 3.55
CA VAL A 102 14.21 -0.34 4.01
C VAL A 102 14.74 0.14 5.36
N LEU A 103 15.11 1.41 5.43
CA LEU A 103 15.57 2.09 6.63
C LEU A 103 14.63 3.23 7.00
N ILE A 104 14.51 3.49 8.31
CA ILE A 104 13.90 4.72 8.83
C ILE A 104 14.95 5.43 9.68
N ASN A 105 15.29 6.65 9.31
CA ASN A 105 16.37 7.42 9.96
C ASN A 105 17.70 6.65 10.05
N LYS A 106 18.10 5.98 8.97
CA LYS A 106 19.31 5.13 8.86
C LYS A 106 19.25 3.86 9.75
N LYS A 107 18.13 3.55 10.37
CA LYS A 107 18.00 2.38 11.24
C LYS A 107 17.16 1.30 10.56
N ARG A 108 17.63 0.06 10.66
CA ARG A 108 16.85 -1.11 10.27
C ARG A 108 15.59 -1.20 11.11
N GLN A 109 14.53 -1.64 10.49
CA GLN A 109 13.25 -1.87 11.15
C GLN A 109 13.02 -3.37 11.33
N THR A 110 12.12 -3.72 12.25
CA THR A 110 11.62 -5.09 12.39
C THR A 110 10.63 -5.38 11.28
N HIS A 111 10.60 -6.64 10.83
CA HIS A 111 9.61 -7.09 9.89
C HIS A 111 8.19 -6.97 10.47
N SER A 112 7.20 -6.84 9.58
CA SER A 112 5.79 -6.96 9.91
C SER A 112 5.51 -8.28 10.63
N GLY A 113 4.49 -8.29 11.49
CA GLY A 113 4.08 -9.49 12.21
C GLY A 113 3.41 -10.55 11.33
N THR A 114 2.99 -10.18 10.13
CA THR A 114 2.45 -11.08 9.10
C THR A 114 3.41 -11.10 7.92
N PRO A 115 3.78 -12.28 7.42
CA PRO A 115 4.58 -12.38 6.20
C PRO A 115 3.74 -12.06 4.96
N SER A 116 4.41 -11.89 3.82
CA SER A 116 3.78 -11.87 2.49
C SER A 116 3.16 -13.22 2.15
N ASP A 117 2.41 -13.31 1.04
CA ASP A 117 1.86 -14.56 0.53
C ASP A 117 2.94 -15.63 0.29
N GLU A 118 4.11 -15.21 -0.14
CA GLU A 118 5.26 -16.09 -0.37
C GLU A 118 5.99 -16.49 0.92
N GLY A 119 5.52 -16.01 2.08
CA GLY A 119 6.11 -16.30 3.39
C GLY A 119 7.32 -15.43 3.73
N GLU A 120 7.59 -14.40 2.97
CA GLU A 120 8.70 -13.48 3.20
C GLU A 120 8.36 -12.38 4.20
N GLY A 121 9.36 -12.00 5.01
CA GLY A 121 9.24 -10.84 5.88
C GLY A 121 9.43 -9.54 5.09
N TYR A 122 8.61 -8.54 5.38
CA TYR A 122 8.72 -7.20 4.79
C TYR A 122 8.66 -6.12 5.87
N ILE A 123 9.12 -4.92 5.52
CA ILE A 123 8.99 -3.74 6.39
C ILE A 123 7.73 -2.98 6.00
N ASP A 124 6.79 -2.86 6.95
CA ASP A 124 5.58 -2.07 6.73
C ASP A 124 5.88 -0.58 6.87
N ILE A 125 5.84 0.14 5.74
CA ILE A 125 6.10 1.58 5.69
C ILE A 125 4.89 2.44 6.05
N ASN A 126 3.74 1.82 6.30
CA ASN A 126 2.56 2.52 6.79
C ASN A 126 2.73 3.15 8.17
N ILE A 127 3.71 2.69 8.94
CA ILE A 127 4.02 3.28 10.25
C ILE A 127 4.45 4.75 10.16
N ILE A 128 4.87 5.22 8.99
CA ILE A 128 5.42 6.57 8.79
C ILE A 128 4.28 7.55 8.54
N PRO A 129 4.05 8.55 9.43
CA PRO A 129 3.13 9.65 9.13
C PRO A 129 3.70 10.51 7.99
N GLU A 130 2.90 10.76 6.98
CA GLU A 130 3.29 11.47 5.75
C GLU A 130 3.81 12.89 6.06
N ILE A 131 3.19 13.56 7.02
CA ILE A 131 3.56 14.93 7.44
C ILE A 131 4.91 14.98 8.19
N ALA A 132 5.34 13.85 8.76
CA ALA A 132 6.62 13.75 9.46
C ALA A 132 7.80 13.45 8.52
N LEU A 133 7.52 13.15 7.26
CA LEU A 133 8.55 12.82 6.28
C LEU A 133 9.30 14.08 5.85
N GLU A 134 10.62 14.06 6.00
CA GLU A 134 11.51 15.14 5.59
C GLU A 134 12.05 14.91 4.17
N ARG A 135 12.56 13.70 3.91
CA ARG A 135 13.02 13.26 2.60
C ARG A 135 13.10 11.75 2.50
N ILE A 136 13.20 11.26 1.28
CA ILE A 136 13.40 9.85 0.96
C ILE A 136 14.65 9.75 0.12
N GLU A 137 15.58 8.91 0.53
CA GLU A 137 16.83 8.65 -0.18
C GLU A 137 16.76 7.24 -0.78
N ILE A 138 17.00 7.11 -2.08
CA ILE A 138 16.91 5.85 -2.82
C ILE A 138 18.26 5.57 -3.47
N LEU A 139 19.01 4.63 -2.90
CA LEU A 139 20.21 4.08 -3.49
C LEU A 139 19.84 2.98 -4.46
N LYS A 140 20.00 3.25 -5.75
CA LYS A 140 19.54 2.36 -6.84
C LYS A 140 20.46 1.17 -7.09
N ASP A 141 21.70 1.23 -6.67
CA ASP A 141 22.66 0.14 -6.85
C ASP A 141 22.67 -0.79 -5.64
N GLY A 142 23.07 -2.03 -5.87
CA GLY A 142 23.30 -2.98 -4.78
C GLY A 142 24.34 -2.46 -3.81
N ALA A 143 24.00 -2.46 -2.53
CA ALA A 143 24.85 -1.95 -1.45
C ALA A 143 25.19 -3.04 -0.43
N THR A 144 25.34 -4.28 -0.89
CA THR A 144 25.60 -5.45 -0.04
C THR A 144 26.90 -5.35 0.75
N SER A 145 27.90 -4.67 0.21
CA SER A 145 29.17 -4.43 0.90
C SER A 145 29.04 -3.53 2.12
N LEU A 146 28.06 -2.61 2.14
CA LEU A 146 27.80 -1.68 3.23
C LEU A 146 26.70 -2.20 4.17
N TYR A 147 25.67 -2.79 3.60
CA TYR A 147 24.42 -3.09 4.32
C TYR A 147 24.09 -4.59 4.43
N GLY A 148 24.87 -5.47 3.78
CA GLY A 148 24.63 -6.91 3.80
C GLY A 148 23.60 -7.38 2.74
N SER A 149 23.15 -8.62 2.86
CA SER A 149 22.36 -9.35 1.83
C SER A 149 21.03 -8.71 1.49
N ASP A 150 20.45 -7.96 2.41
CA ASP A 150 19.12 -7.36 2.23
C ASP A 150 19.14 -6.14 1.28
N ALA A 151 20.32 -5.69 0.86
CA ALA A 151 20.51 -4.54 -0.03
C ALA A 151 20.95 -4.93 -1.44
N ILE A 152 20.51 -6.08 -1.95
CA ILE A 152 20.84 -6.56 -3.30
C ILE A 152 20.19 -5.67 -4.37
N ALA A 153 18.92 -5.37 -4.22
CA ALA A 153 18.17 -4.52 -5.15
C ALA A 153 18.42 -3.02 -4.93
N GLY A 154 18.85 -2.65 -3.74
CA GLY A 154 19.11 -1.28 -3.34
C GLY A 154 18.69 -0.98 -1.92
N VAL A 155 18.74 0.31 -1.55
CA VAL A 155 18.37 0.78 -0.22
C VAL A 155 17.40 1.95 -0.34
N ILE A 156 16.36 1.95 0.49
CA ILE A 156 15.45 3.08 0.64
C ILE A 156 15.52 3.55 2.09
N ASN A 157 15.82 4.82 2.30
CA ASN A 157 15.89 5.40 3.62
C ASN A 157 14.89 6.54 3.75
N PHE A 158 13.90 6.36 4.61
CA PHE A 158 12.92 7.39 4.97
C PHE A 158 13.49 8.23 6.10
N GLN A 159 13.74 9.51 5.83
CA GLN A 159 14.16 10.46 6.85
C GLN A 159 12.94 11.23 7.35
N THR A 160 12.76 11.23 8.66
CA THR A 160 11.71 12.02 9.31
C THR A 160 12.31 13.27 9.95
N PHE A 161 11.50 14.33 10.11
CA PHE A 161 11.94 15.54 10.79
C PHE A 161 12.42 15.22 12.21
N LYS A 162 13.67 15.56 12.48
CA LYS A 162 14.27 15.47 13.81
C LYS A 162 14.22 16.81 14.53
N GLN A 163 14.19 17.89 13.78
CA GLN A 163 14.06 19.26 14.26
C GLN A 163 13.03 19.96 13.39
N PHE A 164 12.18 20.72 14.01
CA PHE A 164 11.16 21.54 13.36
C PHE A 164 10.80 22.67 14.32
N ASP A 165 10.56 23.86 13.81
CA ASP A 165 10.10 24.97 14.64
C ASP A 165 8.78 25.52 14.10
N GLY A 166 7.76 25.50 14.97
CA GLY A 166 6.44 25.98 14.64
C GLY A 166 5.41 24.87 14.41
N MET A 167 4.50 25.10 13.46
CA MET A 167 3.35 24.24 13.18
C MET A 167 3.15 24.08 11.67
N ARG A 168 2.86 22.83 11.25
CA ARG A 168 2.52 22.48 9.87
C ARG A 168 1.19 21.75 9.85
N PHE A 169 0.38 22.01 8.84
CA PHE A 169 -0.84 21.30 8.56
C PHE A 169 -0.79 20.66 7.17
N LEU A 170 -1.36 19.48 7.07
CA LEU A 170 -1.63 18.78 5.82
C LEU A 170 -3.14 18.54 5.73
N LEU A 171 -3.76 19.04 4.68
CA LEU A 171 -5.17 18.81 4.38
C LEU A 171 -5.27 18.36 2.94
N GLY A 172 -5.86 17.22 2.70
CA GLY A 172 -6.05 16.67 1.36
C GLY A 172 -7.43 16.08 1.20
N SER A 173 -8.01 16.26 0.03
CA SER A 173 -9.20 15.53 -0.40
C SER A 173 -9.08 15.25 -1.88
N GLN A 174 -9.17 13.97 -2.24
CA GLN A 174 -9.16 13.50 -3.62
C GLN A 174 -10.47 12.79 -3.89
N LYS A 175 -10.98 12.91 -5.09
CA LYS A 175 -12.20 12.23 -5.53
C LYS A 175 -12.03 11.74 -6.95
N THR A 176 -12.47 10.51 -7.18
CA THR A 176 -12.55 9.96 -8.54
C THR A 176 -13.65 10.66 -9.33
N SER A 177 -13.35 11.15 -10.54
CA SER A 177 -14.27 12.01 -11.30
C SER A 177 -15.60 11.36 -11.65
N ASN A 178 -15.62 10.05 -11.92
CA ASN A 178 -16.80 9.32 -12.39
C ASN A 178 -17.42 8.39 -11.34
N TYR A 179 -16.80 8.30 -10.17
CA TYR A 179 -17.22 7.41 -9.09
C TYR A 179 -17.20 8.17 -7.76
N ASP A 180 -17.86 7.65 -6.75
CA ASP A 180 -17.95 8.31 -5.45
C ASP A 180 -16.78 7.98 -4.50
N GLN A 181 -15.76 7.31 -5.01
CA GLN A 181 -14.55 7.01 -4.25
C GLN A 181 -13.82 8.29 -3.87
N ARG A 182 -13.40 8.40 -2.61
CA ARG A 182 -12.77 9.58 -2.04
C ARG A 182 -11.71 9.20 -1.02
N ASP A 183 -10.60 9.93 -1.05
CA ASP A 183 -9.55 9.93 -0.03
C ASP A 183 -9.55 11.27 0.68
N ASN A 184 -9.60 11.27 2.01
CA ASN A 184 -9.45 12.46 2.83
C ASN A 184 -8.25 12.27 3.75
N THR A 185 -7.31 13.20 3.69
CA THR A 185 -6.10 13.19 4.52
C THR A 185 -6.08 14.39 5.44
N PHE A 186 -5.69 14.17 6.67
CA PHE A 186 -5.42 15.20 7.66
C PHE A 186 -4.08 14.93 8.32
N GLY A 187 -3.30 15.97 8.54
CA GLY A 187 -2.05 15.87 9.29
C GLY A 187 -1.77 17.17 10.02
N VAL A 188 -1.12 17.04 11.18
CA VAL A 188 -0.61 18.14 11.96
C VAL A 188 0.76 17.78 12.51
N MET A 189 1.69 18.73 12.45
CA MET A 189 3.01 18.58 13.02
C MET A 189 3.37 19.84 13.81
N PHE A 190 3.92 19.63 14.99
CA PHE A 190 4.42 20.64 15.89
C PHE A 190 5.89 20.37 16.21
N GLY A 191 6.65 21.40 16.36
CA GLY A 191 8.03 21.28 16.80
C GLY A 191 8.51 22.55 17.48
N GLY A 192 9.61 22.43 18.17
CA GLY A 192 10.23 23.52 18.90
C GLY A 192 11.18 23.00 19.97
N LYS A 193 11.48 23.87 20.92
CA LYS A 193 12.36 23.55 22.04
C LYS A 193 11.56 23.27 23.32
N PHE A 194 11.88 22.20 23.96
CA PHE A 194 11.34 21.85 25.28
C PHE A 194 12.48 21.29 26.16
N TRP A 195 12.59 21.78 27.38
CA TRP A 195 13.59 21.34 28.34
C TRP A 195 15.02 21.29 27.77
N GLU A 196 15.43 22.38 27.08
CA GLU A 196 16.72 22.51 26.39
C GLU A 196 17.00 21.46 25.30
N GLY A 197 16.00 20.74 24.86
CA GLY A 197 16.03 19.80 23.75
C GLY A 197 15.11 20.23 22.64
N ASP A 198 15.28 19.63 21.48
CA ASP A 198 14.40 19.81 20.33
C ASP A 198 13.37 18.68 20.29
N TYR A 199 12.11 19.00 20.00
CA TYR A 199 11.05 18.02 19.82
C TYR A 199 10.29 18.20 18.52
N VAL A 200 9.79 17.10 18.00
CA VAL A 200 8.83 17.05 16.89
C VAL A 200 7.72 16.06 17.26
N LEU A 201 6.48 16.52 17.13
CA LEU A 201 5.28 15.70 17.28
C LEU A 201 4.47 15.79 16.00
N ALA A 202 4.12 14.67 15.40
CA ALA A 202 3.27 14.64 14.22
C ALA A 202 2.16 13.60 14.37
N LEU A 203 0.98 13.95 13.87
CA LEU A 203 -0.18 13.07 13.78
C LEU A 203 -0.73 13.16 12.36
N SER A 204 -1.11 12.04 11.80
CA SER A 204 -1.82 11.99 10.53
C SER A 204 -2.96 11.00 10.54
N SER A 205 -3.97 11.26 9.73
CA SER A 205 -5.06 10.33 9.45
C SER A 205 -5.40 10.32 7.97
N LEU A 206 -5.82 9.17 7.50
CA LEU A 206 -6.38 8.95 6.17
C LEU A 206 -7.70 8.22 6.34
N ASN A 207 -8.74 8.70 5.67
CA ASN A 207 -9.98 7.97 5.45
C ASN A 207 -10.18 7.83 3.95
N LYS A 208 -10.19 6.60 3.47
CA LYS A 208 -10.32 6.23 2.06
C LYS A 208 -11.56 5.39 1.89
N SER A 209 -12.49 5.83 1.05
CA SER A 209 -13.69 5.06 0.75
C SER A 209 -13.44 4.02 -0.35
N SER A 210 -14.16 2.91 -0.29
CA SER A 210 -14.02 1.84 -1.27
C SER A 210 -14.53 2.22 -2.67
N LEU A 211 -13.99 1.55 -3.68
CA LEU A 211 -14.52 1.48 -5.03
C LEU A 211 -14.69 0.02 -5.45
N ASN A 212 -15.92 -0.45 -5.50
CA ASN A 212 -16.21 -1.82 -5.92
C ASN A 212 -16.14 -1.96 -7.46
N ALA A 213 -15.61 -3.08 -7.93
CA ALA A 213 -15.42 -3.36 -9.35
C ALA A 213 -16.73 -3.43 -10.16
N SER A 214 -17.87 -3.75 -9.51
CA SER A 214 -19.18 -3.75 -10.16
C SER A 214 -19.57 -2.36 -10.72
N ARG A 215 -18.97 -1.29 -10.21
CA ARG A 215 -19.15 0.07 -10.72
C ARG A 215 -18.45 0.30 -12.06
N ILE A 216 -17.55 -0.61 -12.46
CA ILE A 216 -16.79 -0.56 -13.73
C ILE A 216 -17.01 -1.89 -14.47
N PRO A 217 -18.13 -2.05 -15.20
CA PRO A 217 -18.52 -3.34 -15.78
C PRO A 217 -17.43 -4.00 -16.63
N LYS A 218 -16.74 -3.24 -17.47
CA LYS A 218 -15.64 -3.75 -18.29
C LYS A 218 -14.46 -4.32 -17.48
N PHE A 219 -14.24 -3.81 -16.28
CA PHE A 219 -13.22 -4.34 -15.39
C PHE A 219 -13.72 -5.60 -14.69
N ALA A 220 -14.96 -5.56 -14.20
CA ALA A 220 -15.59 -6.70 -13.54
C ALA A 220 -15.67 -7.94 -14.44
N GLU A 221 -15.98 -7.75 -15.74
CA GLU A 221 -16.06 -8.83 -16.73
C GLU A 221 -14.73 -9.59 -16.93
N LEU A 222 -13.59 -8.98 -16.63
CA LEU A 222 -12.29 -9.65 -16.70
C LEU A 222 -12.10 -10.67 -15.57
N GLY A 223 -12.82 -10.54 -14.48
CA GLY A 223 -12.72 -11.40 -13.30
C GLY A 223 -13.51 -12.69 -13.43
N LEU A 224 -13.28 -13.48 -14.49
CA LEU A 224 -13.83 -14.81 -14.64
C LEU A 224 -12.93 -15.87 -14.00
N SER A 225 -13.51 -16.72 -13.14
CA SER A 225 -12.77 -17.78 -12.48
C SER A 225 -12.13 -18.74 -13.47
N GLY A 226 -10.92 -19.21 -13.18
CA GLY A 226 -10.28 -20.33 -13.90
C GLY A 226 -10.98 -21.67 -13.64
N LEU A 227 -11.55 -21.79 -12.47
CA LEU A 227 -12.36 -22.91 -11.99
C LEU A 227 -13.83 -22.51 -11.94
N GLY A 228 -14.69 -23.45 -11.72
CA GLY A 228 -16.14 -23.21 -11.61
C GLY A 228 -16.86 -24.54 -11.53
N ASN A 229 -18.19 -24.50 -11.48
CA ASN A 229 -19.01 -25.71 -11.47
C ASN A 229 -18.98 -26.39 -12.85
N SER A 230 -17.93 -27.11 -13.10
CA SER A 230 -17.74 -27.90 -14.31
C SER A 230 -17.40 -29.33 -13.91
N PHE A 231 -17.74 -30.26 -14.77
CA PHE A 231 -17.55 -31.65 -14.50
C PHE A 231 -16.63 -32.29 -15.53
N LYS A 232 -15.81 -33.23 -15.10
CA LYS A 232 -14.99 -34.02 -15.98
C LYS A 232 -15.59 -35.44 -16.09
N ILE A 233 -15.88 -35.83 -17.32
CA ILE A 233 -16.44 -37.15 -17.60
C ILE A 233 -15.37 -38.22 -17.38
N THR A 234 -15.62 -39.17 -16.49
CA THR A 234 -14.67 -40.24 -16.17
C THR A 234 -14.75 -41.39 -17.17
N GLN A 235 -15.91 -41.62 -17.76
CA GLN A 235 -16.16 -42.69 -18.73
C GLN A 235 -17.12 -42.20 -19.81
N ALA A 236 -16.86 -42.58 -21.06
CA ALA A 236 -17.79 -42.31 -22.15
C ALA A 236 -19.18 -42.87 -21.86
N ASP A 237 -20.22 -42.07 -22.07
CA ASP A 237 -21.59 -42.44 -21.78
C ASP A 237 -22.60 -41.71 -22.68
N ILE A 238 -23.81 -42.21 -22.77
CA ILE A 238 -24.96 -41.56 -23.40
C ILE A 238 -26.06 -41.47 -22.37
N VAL A 239 -26.38 -40.23 -21.99
CA VAL A 239 -27.44 -39.92 -21.03
C VAL A 239 -28.68 -39.54 -21.83
N ALA A 240 -29.75 -40.31 -21.73
CA ALA A 240 -30.92 -40.16 -22.56
C ALA A 240 -31.81 -38.97 -22.14
N THR A 241 -31.89 -38.68 -20.85
CA THR A 241 -32.83 -37.68 -20.28
C THR A 241 -32.23 -36.89 -19.13
N GLY A 242 -32.90 -35.81 -18.75
CA GLY A 242 -32.51 -34.95 -17.61
C GLY A 242 -31.59 -33.80 -18.00
N ALA A 243 -31.13 -33.06 -16.99
CA ALA A 243 -30.28 -31.90 -17.16
C ALA A 243 -28.93 -32.19 -17.85
N TYR A 244 -28.47 -33.44 -17.75
CA TYR A 244 -27.24 -33.95 -18.36
C TYR A 244 -27.48 -34.79 -19.64
N ALA A 245 -28.65 -34.69 -20.27
CA ALA A 245 -28.89 -35.44 -21.51
C ALA A 245 -27.83 -35.07 -22.58
N GLY A 246 -27.21 -36.08 -23.16
CA GLY A 246 -26.17 -35.91 -24.18
C GLY A 246 -25.25 -37.12 -24.33
N SER A 247 -24.34 -37.02 -25.29
CA SER A 247 -23.28 -37.97 -25.53
C SER A 247 -21.95 -37.44 -25.06
N TYR A 248 -21.25 -38.18 -24.24
CA TYR A 248 -20.03 -37.74 -23.61
C TYR A 248 -18.86 -38.68 -23.89
N SER A 249 -17.70 -38.07 -24.06
CA SER A 249 -16.44 -38.79 -24.21
C SER A 249 -15.67 -38.80 -22.88
N LYS A 250 -14.87 -39.80 -22.64
CA LYS A 250 -13.97 -39.88 -21.50
C LYS A 250 -13.05 -38.62 -21.51
N ASN A 251 -12.86 -38.02 -20.33
CA ASN A 251 -12.09 -36.79 -20.12
C ASN A 251 -12.71 -35.52 -20.70
N GLN A 252 -13.88 -35.60 -21.29
CA GLN A 252 -14.61 -34.39 -21.70
C GLN A 252 -14.95 -33.52 -20.47
N THR A 253 -14.81 -32.19 -20.58
CA THR A 253 -15.30 -31.25 -19.58
C THR A 253 -16.65 -30.70 -20.03
N ILE A 254 -17.62 -30.69 -19.13
CA ILE A 254 -18.95 -30.10 -19.37
C ILE A 254 -19.28 -29.09 -18.29
N PRO A 255 -20.00 -27.99 -18.61
CA PRO A 255 -20.47 -27.04 -17.61
C PRO A 255 -21.61 -27.67 -16.77
N ASP A 256 -21.81 -27.17 -15.56
CA ASP A 256 -23.02 -27.45 -14.79
C ASP A 256 -24.25 -26.99 -15.59
N PRO A 257 -25.25 -27.86 -15.83
CA PRO A 257 -26.49 -27.46 -16.50
C PRO A 257 -27.23 -26.32 -15.81
N ASN A 258 -27.08 -26.17 -14.51
CA ASN A 258 -27.66 -25.08 -13.74
C ASN A 258 -26.75 -23.84 -13.62
N CYS A 259 -25.65 -23.81 -14.37
CA CYS A 259 -24.64 -22.74 -14.31
C CYS A 259 -25.26 -21.34 -14.28
N THR A 260 -26.03 -20.99 -15.30
CA THR A 260 -26.64 -19.66 -15.44
C THR A 260 -27.71 -19.40 -14.37
N LYS A 261 -28.45 -20.43 -14.00
CA LYS A 261 -29.46 -20.34 -12.92
C LYS A 261 -28.83 -20.01 -11.56
N ASN A 262 -27.61 -20.52 -11.34
CA ASN A 262 -26.84 -20.31 -10.12
C ASN A 262 -25.92 -19.08 -10.20
N GLY A 263 -26.08 -18.22 -11.19
CA GLY A 263 -25.30 -16.99 -11.36
C GLY A 263 -23.93 -17.19 -12.00
N GLY A 264 -23.67 -18.35 -12.59
CA GLY A 264 -22.45 -18.64 -13.34
C GLY A 264 -22.53 -18.16 -14.79
N VAL A 265 -21.38 -18.13 -15.45
CA VAL A 265 -21.21 -17.78 -16.86
C VAL A 265 -20.64 -18.98 -17.62
N ILE A 266 -21.32 -19.38 -18.71
CA ILE A 266 -20.79 -20.44 -19.57
C ILE A 266 -19.72 -19.85 -20.46
N ALA A 267 -18.50 -20.34 -20.32
CA ALA A 267 -17.36 -19.96 -21.13
C ALA A 267 -16.72 -21.21 -21.75
N GLY A 268 -17.01 -21.47 -23.02
CA GLY A 268 -16.63 -22.71 -23.67
C GLY A 268 -17.23 -23.94 -22.96
N PRO A 269 -16.46 -24.98 -22.68
CA PRO A 269 -16.96 -26.17 -22.01
C PRO A 269 -17.09 -26.05 -20.49
N ARG A 270 -17.00 -24.84 -19.93
CA ARG A 270 -16.95 -24.61 -18.49
C ARG A 270 -18.02 -23.67 -18.01
N CYS A 271 -18.55 -23.97 -16.84
CA CYS A 271 -19.28 -23.02 -16.04
C CYS A 271 -18.25 -22.25 -15.21
N LYS A 272 -18.18 -20.95 -15.41
CA LYS A 272 -17.30 -20.05 -14.66
C LYS A 272 -18.11 -19.14 -13.76
N PHE A 273 -17.47 -18.60 -12.75
CA PHE A 273 -18.06 -17.64 -11.86
C PHE A 273 -17.46 -16.26 -12.13
N LEU A 274 -18.32 -15.25 -12.26
CA LEU A 274 -17.88 -13.85 -12.41
C LEU A 274 -17.60 -13.29 -11.02
N TYR A 275 -16.37 -13.47 -10.55
CA TYR A 275 -15.97 -12.96 -9.23
C TYR A 275 -15.57 -11.49 -9.27
N GLY A 276 -15.24 -10.95 -10.44
CA GLY A 276 -14.76 -9.59 -10.60
C GLY A 276 -15.73 -8.54 -10.06
N GLU A 277 -17.04 -8.78 -10.06
CA GLU A 277 -18.03 -7.87 -9.47
C GLU A 277 -17.96 -7.79 -7.94
N ARG A 278 -17.30 -8.72 -7.29
CA ARG A 278 -17.27 -8.83 -5.82
C ARG A 278 -16.05 -8.18 -5.19
N PHE A 279 -15.04 -7.83 -5.98
CA PHE A 279 -13.84 -7.20 -5.48
C PHE A 279 -13.97 -5.69 -5.36
N ASN A 280 -13.27 -5.13 -4.38
CA ASN A 280 -12.97 -3.72 -4.38
C ASN A 280 -11.75 -3.46 -5.24
N ILE A 281 -11.83 -2.47 -6.13
CA ILE A 281 -10.65 -1.92 -6.84
C ILE A 281 -9.84 -1.05 -5.89
N VAL A 282 -10.56 -0.36 -5.01
CA VAL A 282 -10.00 0.41 -3.89
C VAL A 282 -10.70 -0.08 -2.64
N ASN A 283 -9.94 -0.47 -1.65
CA ASN A 283 -10.48 -0.87 -0.35
C ASN A 283 -10.88 0.34 0.47
N ASP A 284 -11.76 0.11 1.45
CA ASP A 284 -12.05 1.07 2.49
C ASP A 284 -10.91 1.03 3.50
N GLU A 285 -10.31 2.18 3.81
CA GLU A 285 -9.15 2.25 4.67
C GLU A 285 -9.26 3.40 5.66
N ASP A 286 -9.01 3.12 6.92
CA ASP A 286 -8.86 4.10 7.98
C ASP A 286 -7.48 4.01 8.61
N HIS A 287 -6.71 5.09 8.52
CA HIS A 287 -5.37 5.16 9.08
C HIS A 287 -5.30 6.24 10.16
N PHE A 288 -4.64 5.91 11.24
CA PHE A 288 -4.21 6.88 12.25
C PHE A 288 -2.75 6.61 12.62
N LYS A 289 -1.90 7.64 12.47
CA LYS A 289 -0.45 7.50 12.65
C LYS A 289 0.09 8.61 13.55
N GLY A 290 1.05 8.27 14.38
CA GLY A 290 1.72 9.19 15.28
C GLY A 290 3.23 9.06 15.21
N TYR A 291 3.90 10.19 15.33
CA TYR A 291 5.35 10.32 15.40
C TYR A 291 5.74 11.28 16.51
N PHE A 292 6.71 10.90 17.29
CA PHE A 292 7.35 11.75 18.28
C PHE A 292 8.87 11.57 18.22
N HIS A 293 9.57 12.68 18.18
CA HIS A 293 11.03 12.70 18.26
C HIS A 293 11.46 13.77 19.28
N PHE A 294 12.45 13.41 20.09
CA PHE A 294 13.06 14.31 21.05
C PHE A 294 14.56 14.11 21.07
N THR A 295 15.32 15.21 21.03
CA THR A 295 16.79 15.20 21.16
C THR A 295 17.23 16.17 22.21
N LYS A 296 18.24 15.79 22.98
CA LYS A 296 18.89 16.66 23.96
C LYS A 296 20.35 16.24 24.16
N SER A 297 21.25 17.21 24.24
CA SER A 297 22.65 16.99 24.63
C SER A 297 22.82 17.24 26.12
N ILE A 298 23.38 16.28 26.83
CA ILE A 298 23.67 16.35 28.29
C ILE A 298 25.11 15.89 28.48
N PHE A 299 25.97 16.76 29.03
CA PHE A 299 27.40 16.44 29.24
C PHE A 299 28.10 15.91 27.99
N ASP A 300 27.90 16.57 26.83
CA ASP A 300 28.47 16.22 25.53
C ASP A 300 28.01 14.84 24.98
N ILE A 301 26.96 14.28 25.56
CA ILE A 301 26.30 13.06 25.07
C ILE A 301 24.95 13.44 24.46
N ASP A 302 24.74 13.05 23.22
CA ASP A 302 23.49 13.28 22.49
C ASP A 302 22.51 12.14 22.77
N TYR A 303 21.39 12.50 23.38
CA TYR A 303 20.25 11.62 23.59
C TYR A 303 19.20 11.87 22.52
N ALA A 304 18.75 10.80 21.87
CA ALA A 304 17.65 10.86 20.91
C ALA A 304 16.63 9.77 21.24
N MET A 305 15.36 10.16 21.29
CA MET A 305 14.23 9.26 21.46
C MET A 305 13.30 9.44 20.27
N THR A 306 12.93 8.35 19.62
CA THR A 306 11.94 8.32 18.54
C THR A 306 10.87 7.32 18.87
N PHE A 307 9.62 7.72 18.73
CA PHE A 307 8.46 6.87 18.88
C PHE A 307 7.58 7.01 17.65
N MET A 308 7.14 5.89 17.08
CA MET A 308 6.16 5.81 16.00
C MET A 308 5.10 4.78 16.35
N ALA A 309 3.86 5.09 16.01
CA ALA A 309 2.73 4.19 16.16
C ALA A 309 1.75 4.40 15.00
N ALA A 310 1.14 3.32 14.55
CA ALA A 310 0.08 3.37 13.56
C ALA A 310 -1.02 2.37 13.91
N SER A 311 -2.27 2.76 13.62
CA SER A 311 -3.44 1.89 13.53
C SER A 311 -3.99 2.02 12.13
N ILE A 312 -4.11 0.89 11.45
CA ILE A 312 -4.51 0.83 10.05
C ILE A 312 -5.56 -0.26 9.93
N ASP A 313 -6.76 0.14 9.58
CA ASP A 313 -7.88 -0.74 9.34
C ASP A 313 -8.16 -0.74 7.83
N VAL A 314 -8.08 -1.91 7.20
CA VAL A 314 -8.37 -2.13 5.79
C VAL A 314 -9.55 -3.08 5.69
N ASN A 315 -10.66 -2.58 5.15
CA ASN A 315 -11.85 -3.38 4.90
C ASN A 315 -11.94 -3.75 3.43
N ASP A 316 -11.68 -5.02 3.16
CA ASP A 316 -11.89 -5.59 1.85
C ASP A 316 -13.33 -6.10 1.72
N ASN A 317 -13.82 -6.14 0.50
CA ASN A 317 -15.07 -6.82 0.23
C ASN A 317 -14.86 -8.34 0.38
N PRO A 318 -15.82 -9.08 0.96
CA PRO A 318 -15.70 -10.52 1.09
C PRO A 318 -15.34 -11.13 -0.25
N GLN A 319 -14.25 -11.82 -0.27
CA GLN A 319 -13.79 -12.53 -1.46
C GLN A 319 -14.85 -13.51 -1.93
N SER A 320 -14.86 -13.76 -3.21
CA SER A 320 -15.65 -14.84 -3.78
C SER A 320 -15.35 -16.16 -3.04
N PRO A 321 -16.37 -16.96 -2.75
CA PRO A 321 -16.14 -18.24 -2.11
C PRO A 321 -15.16 -19.08 -2.93
N SER A 322 -14.31 -19.82 -2.23
CA SER A 322 -13.37 -20.75 -2.83
C SER A 322 -14.10 -21.69 -3.82
N TYR A 323 -13.52 -21.85 -4.98
CA TYR A 323 -14.10 -22.75 -5.98
C TYR A 323 -13.74 -24.19 -5.65
N PRO A 324 -14.71 -25.11 -5.72
CA PRO A 324 -14.37 -26.51 -5.64
C PRO A 324 -13.47 -26.88 -6.82
N ALA A 325 -12.53 -27.77 -6.59
CA ALA A 325 -11.82 -28.45 -7.67
C ALA A 325 -12.82 -29.06 -8.64
N LEU A 326 -12.40 -29.30 -9.90
CA LEU A 326 -13.22 -29.99 -10.89
C LEU A 326 -13.81 -31.27 -10.31
N SER A 327 -15.11 -31.31 -10.17
CA SER A 327 -15.80 -32.52 -9.78
C SER A 327 -15.81 -33.53 -10.93
N TYR A 328 -15.70 -34.79 -10.60
CA TYR A 328 -15.78 -35.88 -11.57
C TYR A 328 -17.20 -36.46 -11.58
N LEU A 329 -17.80 -36.52 -12.76
CA LEU A 329 -19.05 -37.24 -12.95
C LEU A 329 -18.72 -38.70 -13.28
N SER A 330 -19.26 -39.58 -12.48
CA SER A 330 -19.27 -41.03 -12.78
C SER A 330 -20.28 -41.33 -13.86
N LYS A 331 -20.29 -42.58 -14.30
CA LYS A 331 -21.29 -43.09 -15.23
C LYS A 331 -22.73 -42.93 -14.72
N GLU A 332 -22.90 -42.92 -13.41
CA GLU A 332 -24.18 -42.74 -12.73
C GLU A 332 -24.45 -41.22 -12.54
N ILE A 333 -24.66 -40.53 -13.64
CA ILE A 333 -25.09 -39.13 -13.59
C ILE A 333 -26.58 -39.13 -13.35
N TYR A 334 -27.02 -38.54 -12.25
CA TYR A 334 -28.42 -38.50 -11.92
C TYR A 334 -29.13 -37.40 -12.71
N PRO A 335 -30.19 -37.73 -13.44
CA PRO A 335 -31.05 -36.74 -14.05
C PRO A 335 -31.68 -35.88 -12.94
N GLY A 336 -31.36 -34.59 -12.93
CA GLY A 336 -32.02 -33.64 -12.03
C GLY A 336 -31.18 -33.10 -10.86
N GLN A 337 -29.90 -33.37 -10.79
CA GLN A 337 -29.03 -32.58 -9.94
C GLN A 337 -28.59 -31.30 -10.60
#